data_1661e5879fb04ae2455b553cddf80447
#
_entry.id   1661e5879fb04ae2455b553cddf80447
#
_cell.length_a   1.000
_cell.length_b   1.000
_cell.length_c   1.000
_cell.angle_alpha   90.00
_cell.angle_beta   90.00
_cell.angle_gamma   90.00
#
_symmetry.space_group_name_H-M   'P 1'
#
loop_
_entity.id
_entity.type
_entity.pdbx_description
1 polymer ?
#
loop_
_entity_poly.entity_id
_entity_poly.type
_entity_poly.pdbx_seq_one_letter_code
_entity_poly.pdbx_strand_id
1 'polypeptide(L)'
;MNSYKRASLRNLAAFGAAAALPSIGVAASVYPSRTVSIVVPYPAGGLSDIIARNVNAALGKHLGQPVIVENIGGGSGSIAATKVLTAQSDGYQVFQGSLNELILAPLAISAIKFKSEDFRLVQMIATAQIAFLCRAGLPVNSVDEFVEHAKRAAAAGKPLTYASVGIGSFYHLLGEHLSKIIGVEMVHVPYKGGQPAEQDLLAGYVDVFLAPYGKRYDDYAKQGKLKVLAMLNKDRLESVKSHPSMSEGKQLKDFTFNIWTGYFVKRDTPEPVVQTLHAAITKTLGDPAVRQALGAHSLLMAEPAPLDSVGKVYAQGIQQFRNIAKAINLQAQ
;
A
#
# COMPACT_ATOMS: atom_id res chain seq x y z
N MET A 1 -3.13 -97.89 -29.84
CA MET A 1 -1.85 -98.16 -30.57
C MET A 1 -1.06 -96.90 -30.66
N ASN A 2 0.01 -96.85 -29.90
CA ASN A 2 1.35 -96.33 -30.18
C ASN A 2 1.43 -94.98 -30.86
N SER A 3 2.30 -94.09 -30.53
CA SER A 3 3.54 -94.14 -29.73
C SER A 3 4.14 -92.68 -29.66
N TYR A 4 4.72 -92.41 -28.54
CA TYR A 4 6.00 -91.70 -28.30
C TYR A 4 6.58 -90.70 -29.31
N LYS A 5 6.99 -89.49 -28.90
CA LYS A 5 8.39 -89.09 -28.57
C LYS A 5 8.42 -87.53 -28.32
N ARG A 6 8.80 -87.17 -27.10
CA ARG A 6 10.10 -86.62 -26.63
C ARG A 6 10.55 -85.35 -27.28
N ALA A 7 10.57 -84.37 -26.40
CA ALA A 7 11.71 -83.51 -26.00
C ALA A 7 12.06 -82.34 -26.95
N SER A 8 12.04 -81.14 -26.42
CA SER A 8 13.24 -80.55 -25.80
C SER A 8 12.97 -79.11 -25.31
N LEU A 9 13.43 -78.93 -24.10
CA LEU A 9 13.58 -77.58 -23.45
C LEU A 9 14.54 -76.74 -24.28
N ARG A 10 14.16 -75.49 -24.57
CA ARG A 10 15.10 -74.40 -24.81
C ARG A 10 14.64 -73.21 -24.03
N ASN A 11 15.33 -72.92 -22.90
CA ASN A 11 15.32 -71.75 -22.15
C ASN A 11 15.81 -70.57 -23.04
N LEU A 12 14.97 -69.57 -23.31
CA LEU A 12 15.41 -68.26 -23.76
C LEU A 12 15.26 -67.33 -22.57
N ALA A 13 16.37 -67.01 -21.91
CA ALA A 13 16.51 -65.95 -20.97
C ALA A 13 16.41 -64.62 -21.76
N ALA A 14 15.24 -63.94 -21.68
CA ALA A 14 15.10 -62.58 -22.15
C ALA A 14 15.73 -61.67 -21.12
N PHE A 15 16.93 -61.16 -21.37
CA PHE A 15 17.55 -60.03 -20.67
C PHE A 15 16.71 -58.77 -20.93
N GLY A 16 15.89 -58.38 -19.94
CA GLY A 16 15.22 -57.11 -19.93
C GLY A 16 16.24 -55.99 -19.66
N ALA A 17 16.74 -55.34 -20.69
CA ALA A 17 17.46 -54.06 -20.55
C ALA A 17 16.47 -53.00 -20.11
N ALA A 18 16.38 -52.74 -18.80
CA ALA A 18 15.70 -51.55 -18.26
C ALA A 18 16.50 -50.32 -18.73
N ALA A 19 16.02 -49.70 -19.80
CA ALA A 19 16.51 -48.39 -20.21
C ALA A 19 16.23 -47.37 -19.07
N ALA A 20 17.24 -47.04 -18.30
CA ALA A 20 17.22 -45.91 -17.38
C ALA A 20 17.08 -44.64 -18.22
N LEU A 21 15.85 -44.17 -18.38
CA LEU A 21 15.60 -42.84 -18.91
C LEU A 21 16.23 -41.83 -17.94
N PRO A 22 17.15 -40.96 -18.41
CA PRO A 22 17.64 -39.89 -17.55
C PRO A 22 16.42 -39.04 -17.16
N SER A 23 16.13 -38.96 -15.88
CA SER A 23 15.20 -37.96 -15.36
C SER A 23 15.77 -36.60 -15.77
N ILE A 24 15.14 -35.98 -16.77
CA ILE A 24 15.39 -34.58 -17.10
C ILE A 24 14.95 -33.82 -15.86
N GLY A 25 15.88 -33.54 -14.97
CA GLY A 25 15.68 -32.61 -13.89
C GLY A 25 15.29 -31.29 -14.53
N VAL A 26 14.02 -30.89 -14.42
CA VAL A 26 13.58 -29.55 -14.73
C VAL A 26 14.43 -28.66 -13.83
N ALA A 27 15.49 -28.08 -14.38
CA ALA A 27 16.27 -27.06 -13.70
C ALA A 27 15.28 -26.00 -13.27
N ALA A 28 15.08 -25.84 -11.98
CA ALA A 28 14.22 -24.79 -11.44
C ALA A 28 14.73 -23.48 -12.04
N SER A 29 13.93 -22.83 -12.89
CA SER A 29 14.31 -21.61 -13.55
C SER A 29 14.71 -20.61 -12.48
N VAL A 30 15.95 -20.09 -12.60
CA VAL A 30 16.47 -19.11 -11.63
C VAL A 30 15.54 -17.90 -11.64
N TYR A 31 14.88 -17.63 -10.51
CA TYR A 31 14.03 -16.46 -10.35
C TYR A 31 14.89 -15.25 -9.95
N PRO A 32 14.68 -14.06 -10.54
CA PRO A 32 13.88 -13.79 -11.73
C PRO A 32 14.67 -14.02 -13.02
N SER A 33 14.02 -14.50 -14.08
CA SER A 33 14.59 -14.68 -15.43
C SER A 33 14.04 -13.68 -16.45
N ARG A 34 13.12 -12.77 -16.04
CA ARG A 34 12.50 -11.75 -16.87
C ARG A 34 12.13 -10.53 -16.02
N THR A 35 11.68 -9.47 -16.67
CA THR A 35 11.23 -8.22 -16.05
C THR A 35 10.23 -8.46 -14.92
N VAL A 36 10.45 -7.81 -13.77
CA VAL A 36 9.52 -7.77 -12.63
C VAL A 36 8.75 -6.45 -12.66
N SER A 37 7.47 -6.48 -12.37
CA SER A 37 6.61 -5.30 -12.32
C SER A 37 6.26 -4.92 -10.87
N ILE A 38 6.51 -3.67 -10.48
CA ILE A 38 5.92 -3.07 -9.28
C ILE A 38 4.57 -2.49 -9.67
N VAL A 39 3.50 -3.11 -9.19
CA VAL A 39 2.12 -2.64 -9.41
C VAL A 39 1.76 -1.63 -8.33
N VAL A 40 1.55 -0.38 -8.74
CA VAL A 40 1.20 0.76 -7.88
C VAL A 40 -0.30 1.04 -8.00
N PRO A 41 -1.08 1.01 -6.90
CA PRO A 41 -2.54 1.11 -6.93
C PRO A 41 -3.09 2.53 -7.12
N TYR A 42 -2.26 3.46 -7.60
CA TYR A 42 -2.60 4.88 -7.75
C TYR A 42 -2.03 5.48 -9.04
N PRO A 43 -2.61 6.61 -9.52
CA PRO A 43 -2.09 7.35 -10.66
C PRO A 43 -0.63 7.79 -10.47
N ALA A 44 0.08 7.96 -11.58
CA ALA A 44 1.44 8.49 -11.61
C ALA A 44 1.52 9.89 -10.99
N GLY A 45 2.69 10.24 -10.42
CA GLY A 45 2.96 11.52 -9.77
C GLY A 45 2.51 11.60 -8.29
N GLY A 46 1.74 10.63 -7.79
CA GLY A 46 1.43 10.50 -6.36
C GLY A 46 2.58 9.90 -5.55
N LEU A 47 2.47 9.96 -4.20
CA LEU A 47 3.52 9.49 -3.31
C LEU A 47 3.90 8.01 -3.56
N SER A 48 2.92 7.15 -3.81
CA SER A 48 3.19 5.73 -4.11
C SER A 48 4.00 5.55 -5.39
N ASP A 49 3.73 6.33 -6.44
CA ASP A 49 4.50 6.31 -7.69
C ASP A 49 5.93 6.81 -7.47
N ILE A 50 6.09 7.89 -6.69
CA ILE A 50 7.40 8.43 -6.30
C ILE A 50 8.22 7.37 -5.57
N ILE A 51 7.64 6.65 -4.61
CA ILE A 51 8.31 5.56 -3.89
C ILE A 51 8.79 4.49 -4.87
N ALA A 52 7.89 3.98 -5.73
CA ALA A 52 8.20 2.93 -6.68
C ALA A 52 9.35 3.32 -7.63
N ARG A 53 9.33 4.55 -8.17
CA ARG A 53 10.36 5.05 -9.11
C ARG A 53 11.71 5.32 -8.45
N ASN A 54 11.76 5.62 -7.16
CA ASN A 54 13.01 5.75 -6.42
C ASN A 54 13.62 4.39 -6.05
N VAL A 55 12.84 3.31 -6.11
CA VAL A 55 13.25 1.95 -5.73
C VAL A 55 13.57 1.08 -6.93
N ASN A 56 12.82 1.21 -8.05
CA ASN A 56 12.80 0.23 -9.15
C ASN A 56 14.18 -0.04 -9.77
N ALA A 57 14.98 1.00 -10.01
CA ALA A 57 16.30 0.85 -10.64
C ALA A 57 17.29 0.11 -9.74
N ALA A 58 17.33 0.44 -8.44
CA ALA A 58 18.21 -0.22 -7.46
C ALA A 58 17.73 -1.67 -7.22
N LEU A 59 16.41 -1.90 -7.14
CA LEU A 59 15.86 -3.25 -7.00
C LEU A 59 16.20 -4.11 -8.22
N GLY A 60 16.13 -3.54 -9.43
CA GLY A 60 16.53 -4.25 -10.66
C GLY A 60 17.99 -4.69 -10.64
N LYS A 61 18.91 -3.86 -10.12
CA LYS A 61 20.33 -4.25 -9.93
C LYS A 61 20.49 -5.45 -8.99
N HIS A 62 19.75 -5.46 -7.88
CA HIS A 62 19.82 -6.56 -6.91
C HIS A 62 19.14 -7.83 -7.38
N LEU A 63 18.11 -7.72 -8.24
CA LEU A 63 17.43 -8.87 -8.84
C LEU A 63 18.13 -9.40 -10.12
N GLY A 64 19.05 -8.61 -10.72
CA GLY A 64 19.66 -8.97 -12.00
C GLY A 64 18.72 -8.91 -13.20
N GLN A 65 17.54 -8.30 -13.06
CA GLN A 65 16.51 -8.15 -14.10
C GLN A 65 15.88 -6.76 -14.03
N PRO A 66 15.39 -6.21 -15.14
CA PRO A 66 14.69 -4.94 -15.13
C PRO A 66 13.48 -4.96 -14.20
N VAL A 67 13.27 -3.86 -13.46
CA VAL A 67 12.06 -3.64 -12.67
C VAL A 67 11.33 -2.43 -13.21
N ILE A 68 10.07 -2.60 -13.62
CA ILE A 68 9.22 -1.53 -14.15
C ILE A 68 8.14 -1.13 -13.14
N VAL A 69 7.61 0.08 -13.28
CA VAL A 69 6.51 0.59 -12.46
C VAL A 69 5.25 0.66 -13.31
N GLU A 70 4.18 0.06 -12.82
CA GLU A 70 2.87 0.03 -13.47
C GLU A 70 1.82 0.66 -12.57
N ASN A 71 1.24 1.80 -12.99
CA ASN A 71 0.24 2.53 -12.24
C ASN A 71 -1.18 2.12 -12.63
N ILE A 72 -1.98 1.66 -11.68
CA ILE A 72 -3.38 1.23 -11.88
C ILE A 72 -4.24 1.82 -10.77
N GLY A 73 -4.82 2.98 -11.02
CA GLY A 73 -5.69 3.65 -10.05
C GLY A 73 -7.14 3.19 -10.10
N GLY A 74 -7.89 3.45 -9.03
CA GLY A 74 -9.33 3.24 -8.93
C GLY A 74 -9.75 2.18 -7.90
N GLY A 75 -11.01 2.25 -7.46
CA GLY A 75 -11.59 1.34 -6.47
C GLY A 75 -10.83 1.28 -5.14
N SER A 76 -10.33 2.42 -4.67
CA SER A 76 -9.44 2.49 -3.49
C SER A 76 -8.23 1.53 -3.58
N GLY A 77 -7.70 1.33 -4.80
CA GLY A 77 -6.56 0.44 -5.09
C GLY A 77 -6.95 -1.02 -5.34
N SER A 78 -8.20 -1.39 -5.18
CA SER A 78 -8.66 -2.78 -5.34
C SER A 78 -8.54 -3.31 -6.78
N ILE A 79 -8.58 -2.43 -7.79
CA ILE A 79 -8.39 -2.83 -9.19
C ILE A 79 -6.97 -3.37 -9.38
N ALA A 80 -5.97 -2.66 -8.89
CA ALA A 80 -4.57 -3.08 -8.95
C ALA A 80 -4.34 -4.36 -8.13
N ALA A 81 -4.92 -4.44 -6.92
CA ALA A 81 -4.84 -5.63 -6.07
C ALA A 81 -5.44 -6.86 -6.77
N THR A 82 -6.61 -6.72 -7.38
CA THR A 82 -7.27 -7.80 -8.15
C THR A 82 -6.42 -8.25 -9.33
N LYS A 83 -5.78 -7.32 -10.06
CA LYS A 83 -4.86 -7.68 -11.13
C LYS A 83 -3.72 -8.58 -10.64
N VAL A 84 -3.09 -8.24 -9.52
CA VAL A 84 -2.00 -9.05 -8.96
C VAL A 84 -2.53 -10.42 -8.53
N LEU A 85 -3.70 -10.50 -7.92
CA LEU A 85 -4.30 -11.76 -7.48
C LEU A 85 -4.73 -12.68 -8.63
N THR A 86 -5.10 -12.12 -9.78
CA THR A 86 -5.46 -12.90 -10.99
C THR A 86 -4.26 -13.35 -11.81
N ALA A 87 -3.07 -12.77 -11.58
CA ALA A 87 -1.84 -13.18 -12.21
C ALA A 87 -1.31 -14.50 -11.63
N GLN A 88 -0.26 -15.08 -12.25
CA GLN A 88 0.44 -16.24 -11.72
C GLN A 88 1.12 -15.91 -10.38
N SER A 89 1.21 -16.90 -9.48
CA SER A 89 1.87 -16.77 -8.17
C SER A 89 3.39 -16.98 -8.29
N ASP A 90 4.02 -16.34 -9.27
CA ASP A 90 5.41 -16.52 -9.67
C ASP A 90 6.35 -15.39 -9.25
N GLY A 91 5.81 -14.38 -8.54
CA GLY A 91 6.58 -13.25 -8.00
C GLY A 91 6.93 -12.17 -9.00
N TYR A 92 6.51 -12.23 -10.27
CA TYR A 92 6.79 -11.21 -11.27
C TYR A 92 5.88 -9.98 -11.19
N GLN A 93 4.80 -10.06 -10.42
CA GLN A 93 3.99 -8.91 -10.05
C GLN A 93 4.10 -8.66 -8.54
N VAL A 94 4.83 -7.62 -8.18
CA VAL A 94 5.00 -7.17 -6.80
C VAL A 94 4.06 -6.01 -6.57
N PHE A 95 3.11 -6.17 -5.65
CA PHE A 95 2.16 -5.12 -5.30
C PHE A 95 2.79 -4.17 -4.28
N GLN A 96 2.81 -2.87 -4.58
CA GLN A 96 3.14 -1.84 -3.59
C GLN A 96 1.85 -1.41 -2.92
N GLY A 97 1.65 -1.84 -1.68
CA GLY A 97 0.40 -1.68 -0.97
C GLY A 97 0.52 -1.08 0.42
N SER A 98 -0.62 -0.74 0.97
CA SER A 98 -0.80 -0.22 2.32
C SER A 98 -2.03 -0.84 2.98
N LEU A 99 -2.36 -0.37 4.17
CA LEU A 99 -3.60 -0.73 4.84
C LEU A 99 -4.86 -0.33 4.03
N ASN A 100 -4.78 0.69 3.17
CA ASN A 100 -5.91 1.15 2.35
C ASN A 100 -6.46 0.05 1.47
N GLU A 101 -5.61 -0.46 0.56
CA GLU A 101 -5.99 -1.36 -0.51
C GLU A 101 -6.27 -2.75 0.03
N LEU A 102 -5.44 -3.18 1.01
CA LEU A 102 -5.38 -4.58 1.41
C LEU A 102 -6.20 -4.89 2.66
N ILE A 103 -6.49 -3.90 3.50
CA ILE A 103 -7.23 -4.11 4.75
C ILE A 103 -8.57 -3.37 4.74
N LEU A 104 -8.55 -2.05 4.51
CA LEU A 104 -9.74 -1.22 4.64
C LEU A 104 -10.70 -1.33 3.46
N ALA A 105 -10.19 -1.31 2.22
CA ALA A 105 -11.03 -1.43 1.04
C ALA A 105 -11.87 -2.72 1.04
N PRO A 106 -11.32 -3.92 1.35
CA PRO A 106 -12.13 -5.13 1.49
C PRO A 106 -13.17 -5.11 2.61
N LEU A 107 -12.96 -4.29 3.66
CA LEU A 107 -13.92 -4.15 4.75
C LEU A 107 -15.05 -3.17 4.43
N ALA A 108 -14.78 -2.19 3.54
CA ALA A 108 -15.70 -1.07 3.28
C ALA A 108 -16.43 -1.17 1.93
N ILE A 109 -15.99 -2.03 1.01
CA ILE A 109 -16.53 -2.12 -0.36
C ILE A 109 -17.00 -3.55 -0.61
N SER A 110 -18.32 -3.75 -0.67
CA SER A 110 -18.96 -5.06 -0.84
C SER A 110 -18.61 -5.77 -2.17
N ALA A 111 -18.28 -5.00 -3.20
CA ALA A 111 -17.86 -5.51 -4.50
C ALA A 111 -16.49 -6.19 -4.48
N ILE A 112 -15.61 -5.89 -3.49
CA ILE A 112 -14.29 -6.50 -3.35
C ILE A 112 -14.44 -7.91 -2.79
N LYS A 113 -13.89 -8.91 -3.49
CA LYS A 113 -14.04 -10.34 -3.13
C LYS A 113 -12.77 -10.95 -2.53
N PHE A 114 -11.63 -10.30 -2.65
CA PHE A 114 -10.39 -10.77 -2.03
C PHE A 114 -10.33 -10.42 -0.54
N LYS A 115 -9.49 -11.13 0.18
CA LYS A 115 -9.21 -10.93 1.61
C LYS A 115 -7.79 -10.40 1.79
N SER A 116 -7.56 -9.70 2.89
CA SER A 116 -6.21 -9.24 3.26
C SER A 116 -5.19 -10.37 3.25
N GLU A 117 -5.59 -11.57 3.70
CA GLU A 117 -4.76 -12.76 3.80
C GLU A 117 -4.39 -13.38 2.45
N ASP A 118 -4.99 -12.96 1.34
CA ASP A 118 -4.60 -13.41 -0.01
C ASP A 118 -3.26 -12.81 -0.45
N PHE A 119 -2.78 -11.81 0.30
CA PHE A 119 -1.47 -11.19 0.13
C PHE A 119 -0.50 -11.58 1.24
N ARG A 120 0.78 -11.59 0.89
CA ARG A 120 1.90 -11.76 1.81
C ARG A 120 2.81 -10.55 1.74
N LEU A 121 3.03 -9.88 2.87
CA LEU A 121 4.01 -8.80 2.99
C LEU A 121 5.41 -9.38 2.87
N VAL A 122 6.18 -8.84 1.94
CA VAL A 122 7.59 -9.21 1.69
C VAL A 122 8.52 -8.32 2.49
N GLN A 123 8.28 -6.99 2.48
CA GLN A 123 9.05 -6.03 3.28
C GLN A 123 8.29 -4.72 3.45
N MET A 124 8.42 -4.12 4.62
CA MET A 124 7.98 -2.74 4.86
C MET A 124 8.92 -1.77 4.16
N ILE A 125 8.36 -0.70 3.57
CA ILE A 125 9.14 0.34 2.90
C ILE A 125 9.32 1.53 3.84
N ALA A 126 8.19 2.14 4.23
CA ALA A 126 8.18 3.37 5.00
C ALA A 126 6.84 3.61 5.66
N THR A 127 6.86 4.53 6.62
CA THR A 127 5.66 5.15 7.20
C THR A 127 5.59 6.60 6.74
N ALA A 128 4.43 7.02 6.25
CA ALA A 128 4.16 8.41 5.90
C ALA A 128 3.37 9.08 7.03
N GLN A 129 3.77 10.29 7.37
CA GLN A 129 3.00 11.17 8.24
C GLN A 129 1.79 11.69 7.49
N ILE A 130 0.69 11.94 8.19
CA ILE A 130 -0.51 12.51 7.59
C ILE A 130 -0.57 14.00 7.94
N ALA A 131 -0.78 14.83 6.91
CA ALA A 131 -1.00 16.26 7.05
C ALA A 131 -2.49 16.59 6.97
N PHE A 132 -2.91 17.54 7.78
CA PHE A 132 -4.20 18.19 7.68
C PHE A 132 -4.07 19.39 6.75
N LEU A 133 -4.44 19.21 5.50
CA LEU A 133 -4.38 20.23 4.46
C LEU A 133 -5.75 20.90 4.29
N CYS A 134 -5.76 22.21 4.06
CA CYS A 134 -6.96 22.90 3.60
C CYS A 134 -6.64 23.87 2.46
N ARG A 135 -7.67 24.20 1.64
CA ARG A 135 -7.53 25.16 0.56
C ARG A 135 -7.13 26.55 1.10
N ALA A 136 -6.42 27.31 0.31
CA ALA A 136 -5.90 28.63 0.72
C ALA A 136 -6.98 29.62 1.18
N GLY A 137 -8.12 29.64 0.49
CA GLY A 137 -9.22 30.55 0.77
C GLY A 137 -10.08 30.20 1.99
N LEU A 138 -9.80 29.08 2.70
CA LEU A 138 -10.50 28.77 3.94
C LEU A 138 -10.01 29.73 5.05
N PRO A 139 -10.91 30.47 5.76
CA PRO A 139 -10.53 31.52 6.72
C PRO A 139 -10.15 30.93 8.09
N VAL A 140 -9.16 30.02 8.10
CA VAL A 140 -8.65 29.31 9.29
C VAL A 140 -7.14 29.19 9.22
N ASN A 141 -6.44 29.24 10.37
CA ASN A 141 -4.99 29.11 10.47
C ASN A 141 -4.56 28.08 11.53
N SER A 142 -5.51 27.47 12.21
CA SER A 142 -5.27 26.41 13.19
C SER A 142 -6.37 25.35 13.12
N VAL A 143 -6.12 24.22 13.76
CA VAL A 143 -7.10 23.12 13.88
C VAL A 143 -8.34 23.58 14.67
N ASP A 144 -8.15 24.34 15.76
CA ASP A 144 -9.27 24.84 16.56
C ASP A 144 -10.13 25.83 15.78
N GLU A 145 -9.51 26.75 15.00
CA GLU A 145 -10.25 27.65 14.10
C GLU A 145 -11.00 26.89 13.01
N PHE A 146 -10.39 25.79 12.50
CA PHE A 146 -11.07 24.91 11.54
C PHE A 146 -12.33 24.29 12.15
N VAL A 147 -12.26 23.76 13.36
CA VAL A 147 -13.42 23.14 14.04
C VAL A 147 -14.55 24.15 14.20
N GLU A 148 -14.25 25.37 14.66
CA GLU A 148 -15.25 26.42 14.83
C GLU A 148 -15.82 26.89 13.48
N HIS A 149 -14.99 26.96 12.44
CA HIS A 149 -15.44 27.30 11.10
C HIS A 149 -16.36 26.23 10.51
N ALA A 150 -15.99 24.94 10.66
CA ALA A 150 -16.80 23.81 10.19
C ALA A 150 -18.19 23.79 10.84
N LYS A 151 -18.26 24.04 12.16
CA LYS A 151 -19.54 24.17 12.89
C LYS A 151 -20.40 25.30 12.34
N ARG A 152 -19.83 26.49 12.13
CA ARG A 152 -20.55 27.64 11.56
C ARG A 152 -21.02 27.37 10.13
N ALA A 153 -20.18 26.78 9.29
CA ALA A 153 -20.51 26.44 7.91
C ALA A 153 -21.66 25.45 7.84
N ALA A 154 -21.62 24.38 8.65
CA ALA A 154 -22.70 23.40 8.72
C ALA A 154 -24.02 24.02 9.22
N ALA A 155 -23.98 24.84 10.26
CA ALA A 155 -25.15 25.57 10.75
C ALA A 155 -25.77 26.53 9.71
N ALA A 156 -24.95 27.05 8.79
CA ALA A 156 -25.38 27.86 7.66
C ALA A 156 -25.86 27.05 6.44
N GLY A 157 -25.96 25.70 6.55
CA GLY A 157 -26.34 24.81 5.45
C GLY A 157 -25.29 24.67 4.35
N LYS A 158 -24.01 24.99 4.64
CA LYS A 158 -22.88 24.90 3.72
C LYS A 158 -21.75 24.05 4.35
N PRO A 159 -21.99 22.75 4.59
CA PRO A 159 -21.00 21.88 5.20
C PRO A 159 -19.72 21.87 4.36
N LEU A 160 -18.56 21.78 5.03
CA LEU A 160 -17.28 21.70 4.36
C LEU A 160 -17.13 20.36 3.64
N THR A 161 -16.37 20.36 2.55
CA THR A 161 -16.04 19.18 1.76
C THR A 161 -14.68 18.62 2.16
N TYR A 162 -14.51 17.29 2.10
CA TYR A 162 -13.21 16.65 2.28
C TYR A 162 -12.91 15.62 1.19
N ALA A 163 -11.65 15.61 0.74
CA ALA A 163 -11.16 14.69 -0.27
C ALA A 163 -10.70 13.37 0.34
N SER A 164 -10.83 12.29 -0.44
CA SER A 164 -10.18 11.01 -0.18
C SER A 164 -9.68 10.37 -1.48
N VAL A 165 -8.91 9.28 -1.36
CA VAL A 165 -8.45 8.50 -2.52
C VAL A 165 -9.45 7.41 -2.94
N GLY A 166 -10.68 7.51 -2.46
CA GLY A 166 -11.80 6.63 -2.80
C GLY A 166 -12.61 6.21 -1.57
N ILE A 167 -13.82 5.71 -1.84
CA ILE A 167 -14.72 5.16 -0.81
C ILE A 167 -14.02 4.01 -0.10
N GLY A 168 -14.16 3.93 1.23
CA GLY A 168 -13.53 2.90 2.06
C GLY A 168 -12.02 3.06 2.25
N SER A 169 -11.39 4.11 1.68
CA SER A 169 -9.97 4.40 1.94
C SER A 169 -9.75 4.90 3.37
N PHE A 170 -8.51 4.81 3.83
CA PHE A 170 -8.11 5.35 5.13
C PHE A 170 -8.47 6.83 5.27
N TYR A 171 -8.29 7.62 4.22
CA TYR A 171 -8.60 9.05 4.22
C TYR A 171 -10.10 9.35 4.23
N HIS A 172 -10.93 8.47 3.63
CA HIS A 172 -12.38 8.53 3.80
C HIS A 172 -12.76 8.29 5.28
N LEU A 173 -12.23 7.22 5.90
CA LEU A 173 -12.49 6.93 7.30
C LEU A 173 -11.99 8.02 8.25
N LEU A 174 -10.83 8.64 7.95
CA LEU A 174 -10.36 9.80 8.72
C LEU A 174 -11.30 10.98 8.60
N GLY A 175 -11.84 11.28 7.43
CA GLY A 175 -12.81 12.36 7.23
C GLY A 175 -14.13 12.11 7.99
N GLU A 176 -14.67 10.89 7.91
CA GLU A 176 -15.86 10.48 8.69
C GLU A 176 -15.60 10.56 10.21
N HIS A 177 -14.43 10.09 10.64
CA HIS A 177 -14.05 10.15 12.05
C HIS A 177 -13.88 11.59 12.54
N LEU A 178 -13.25 12.46 11.72
CA LEU A 178 -13.14 13.89 11.99
C LEU A 178 -14.52 14.52 12.13
N SER A 179 -15.43 14.31 11.17
CA SER A 179 -16.82 14.80 11.19
C SER A 179 -17.53 14.41 12.48
N LYS A 180 -17.39 13.14 12.89
CA LYS A 180 -17.98 12.60 14.13
C LYS A 180 -17.42 13.26 15.39
N ILE A 181 -16.10 13.45 15.48
CA ILE A 181 -15.46 14.06 16.66
C ILE A 181 -15.86 15.53 16.80
N ILE A 182 -15.88 16.29 15.70
CA ILE A 182 -16.26 17.71 15.74
C ILE A 182 -17.77 17.95 15.84
N GLY A 183 -18.57 16.88 15.67
CA GLY A 183 -20.04 16.91 15.80
C GLY A 183 -20.76 17.62 14.67
N VAL A 184 -20.17 17.68 13.47
CA VAL A 184 -20.80 18.23 12.28
C VAL A 184 -20.53 17.37 11.06
N GLU A 185 -21.50 17.29 10.16
CA GLU A 185 -21.37 16.59 8.90
C GLU A 185 -20.44 17.37 7.96
N MET A 186 -19.55 16.63 7.28
CA MET A 186 -18.75 17.11 6.17
C MET A 186 -19.06 16.28 4.93
N VAL A 187 -18.97 16.88 3.74
CA VAL A 187 -19.31 16.22 2.48
C VAL A 187 -18.10 15.48 1.91
N HIS A 188 -18.20 14.18 1.74
CA HIS A 188 -17.14 13.37 1.14
C HIS A 188 -17.04 13.55 -0.37
N VAL A 189 -15.82 13.80 -0.88
CA VAL A 189 -15.51 13.87 -2.32
C VAL A 189 -14.44 12.81 -2.64
N PRO A 190 -14.83 11.65 -3.22
CA PRO A 190 -13.89 10.58 -3.55
C PRO A 190 -13.16 10.83 -4.87
N TYR A 191 -11.84 10.61 -4.88
CA TYR A 191 -10.95 10.68 -6.04
C TYR A 191 -10.33 9.31 -6.35
N LYS A 192 -9.79 9.14 -7.57
CA LYS A 192 -9.09 7.91 -7.96
C LYS A 192 -7.67 7.79 -7.37
N GLY A 193 -7.23 8.78 -6.58
CA GLY A 193 -5.91 8.82 -5.95
C GLY A 193 -5.58 10.20 -5.39
N GLY A 194 -4.40 10.35 -4.77
CA GLY A 194 -3.98 11.59 -4.11
C GLY A 194 -3.73 12.75 -5.09
N GLN A 195 -3.20 12.46 -6.29
CA GLN A 195 -2.86 13.50 -7.26
C GLN A 195 -4.08 14.33 -7.71
N PRO A 196 -5.20 13.76 -8.17
CA PRO A 196 -6.38 14.54 -8.53
C PRO A 196 -7.02 15.23 -7.32
N ALA A 197 -7.00 14.61 -6.13
CA ALA A 197 -7.50 15.25 -4.90
C ALA A 197 -6.68 16.50 -4.53
N GLU A 198 -5.35 16.43 -4.68
CA GLU A 198 -4.44 17.55 -4.45
C GLU A 198 -4.69 18.70 -5.44
N GLN A 199 -4.89 18.38 -6.72
CA GLN A 199 -5.20 19.39 -7.74
C GLN A 199 -6.49 20.15 -7.42
N ASP A 200 -7.53 19.47 -7.00
CA ASP A 200 -8.81 20.08 -6.65
C ASP A 200 -8.74 20.87 -5.33
N LEU A 201 -7.92 20.42 -4.37
CA LEU A 201 -7.64 21.21 -3.16
C LEU A 201 -6.94 22.54 -3.52
N LEU A 202 -5.93 22.49 -4.39
CA LEU A 202 -5.19 23.69 -4.85
C LEU A 202 -6.07 24.63 -5.67
N ALA A 203 -7.01 24.08 -6.44
CA ALA A 203 -7.99 24.85 -7.20
C ALA A 203 -9.15 25.39 -6.34
N GLY A 204 -9.31 24.92 -5.10
CA GLY A 204 -10.36 25.31 -4.18
C GLY A 204 -11.70 24.60 -4.38
N TYR A 205 -11.75 23.51 -5.15
CA TYR A 205 -12.95 22.69 -5.36
C TYR A 205 -13.30 21.80 -4.17
N VAL A 206 -12.33 21.52 -3.31
CA VAL A 206 -12.53 20.80 -2.05
C VAL A 206 -11.87 21.58 -0.91
N ASP A 207 -12.46 21.54 0.29
CA ASP A 207 -12.03 22.37 1.42
C ASP A 207 -10.84 21.75 2.17
N VAL A 208 -10.85 20.42 2.34
CA VAL A 208 -9.91 19.67 3.20
C VAL A 208 -9.41 18.42 2.51
N PHE A 209 -8.14 18.08 2.76
CA PHE A 209 -7.57 16.78 2.42
C PHE A 209 -6.61 16.33 3.53
N LEU A 210 -6.96 15.25 4.21
CA LEU A 210 -6.07 14.53 5.12
C LEU A 210 -5.19 13.62 4.26
N ALA A 211 -3.95 14.02 4.00
CA ALA A 211 -3.09 13.40 2.99
C ALA A 211 -1.74 12.96 3.55
N PRO A 212 -1.06 11.96 2.95
CA PRO A 212 0.33 11.69 3.26
C PRO A 212 1.15 12.96 3.02
N TYR A 213 1.91 13.38 4.05
CA TYR A 213 2.73 14.57 3.93
C TYR A 213 3.82 14.40 2.89
N GLY A 214 4.02 15.42 2.10
CA GLY A 214 5.13 15.57 1.17
C GLY A 214 5.67 16.99 1.23
N LYS A 215 7.00 17.15 1.16
CA LYS A 215 7.69 18.44 1.27
C LYS A 215 7.16 19.51 0.30
N ARG A 216 6.59 19.10 -0.85
CA ARG A 216 5.92 20.01 -1.80
C ARG A 216 4.78 20.82 -1.17
N TYR A 217 4.16 20.34 -0.10
CA TYR A 217 3.11 21.09 0.60
C TYR A 217 3.64 22.33 1.31
N ASP A 218 4.91 22.32 1.75
CA ASP A 218 5.58 23.50 2.28
C ASP A 218 5.73 24.57 1.20
N ASP A 219 6.10 24.15 -0.02
CA ASP A 219 6.26 25.08 -1.13
C ASP A 219 4.91 25.65 -1.58
N TYR A 220 3.86 24.85 -1.62
CA TYR A 220 2.51 25.31 -1.88
C TYR A 220 1.99 26.24 -0.78
N ALA A 221 2.29 25.95 0.49
CA ALA A 221 1.90 26.82 1.61
C ALA A 221 2.63 28.16 1.56
N LYS A 222 3.95 28.18 1.29
CA LYS A 222 4.72 29.41 1.08
C LYS A 222 4.21 30.26 -0.08
N GLN A 223 3.69 29.62 -1.13
CA GLN A 223 3.08 30.28 -2.29
C GLN A 223 1.62 30.70 -2.03
N GLY A 224 1.08 30.44 -0.84
CA GLY A 224 -0.31 30.74 -0.50
C GLY A 224 -1.36 29.91 -1.27
N LYS A 225 -0.98 28.74 -1.80
CA LYS A 225 -1.86 27.87 -2.59
C LYS A 225 -2.69 26.89 -1.74
N LEU A 226 -2.21 26.56 -0.55
CA LEU A 226 -2.90 25.76 0.46
C LEU A 226 -2.40 26.14 1.86
N LYS A 227 -2.98 25.53 2.89
CA LYS A 227 -2.48 25.64 4.27
C LYS A 227 -2.27 24.23 4.84
N VAL A 228 -1.19 24.06 5.61
CA VAL A 228 -0.94 22.87 6.44
C VAL A 228 -1.33 23.26 7.87
N LEU A 229 -2.50 22.83 8.34
CA LEU A 229 -3.00 23.20 9.65
C LEU A 229 -2.29 22.46 10.79
N ALA A 230 -2.02 21.16 10.59
CA ALA A 230 -1.30 20.31 11.54
C ALA A 230 -0.81 19.03 10.88
N MET A 231 0.11 18.35 11.57
CA MET A 231 0.46 16.95 11.32
C MET A 231 -0.33 16.07 12.28
N LEU A 232 -0.86 14.93 11.80
CA LEU A 232 -1.65 13.99 12.60
C LEU A 232 -0.76 13.16 13.55
N ASN A 233 0.23 13.80 14.15
CA ASN A 233 1.17 13.19 15.10
C ASN A 233 0.83 13.62 16.53
N LYS A 234 1.23 12.78 17.50
CA LYS A 234 1.16 13.15 18.92
C LYS A 234 2.21 14.22 19.25
N ASP A 235 3.43 14.05 18.76
CA ASP A 235 4.55 14.96 19.02
C ASP A 235 5.06 15.56 17.71
N ARG A 236 5.71 16.74 17.77
CA ARG A 236 6.39 17.30 16.60
C ARG A 236 7.60 16.47 16.25
N LEU A 237 7.54 15.75 15.14
CA LEU A 237 8.67 14.99 14.62
C LEU A 237 9.67 15.93 13.96
N GLU A 238 10.98 15.65 14.11
CA GLU A 238 12.06 16.49 13.57
C GLU A 238 11.91 16.77 12.06
N SER A 239 11.47 15.76 11.29
CA SER A 239 11.26 15.88 9.84
C SER A 239 10.15 16.85 9.41
N VAL A 240 9.25 17.21 10.33
CA VAL A 240 8.06 18.06 10.09
C VAL A 240 7.83 19.07 11.21
N LYS A 241 8.84 19.39 12.00
CA LYS A 241 8.75 20.24 13.20
C LYS A 241 8.26 21.67 12.93
N SER A 242 8.35 22.13 11.69
CA SER A 242 7.82 23.45 11.27
C SER A 242 6.29 23.53 11.33
N HIS A 243 5.60 22.38 11.33
CA HIS A 243 4.15 22.32 11.40
C HIS A 243 3.70 21.95 12.83
N PRO A 244 2.56 22.50 13.29
CA PRO A 244 1.95 22.06 14.53
C PRO A 244 1.63 20.57 14.53
N SER A 245 1.70 19.92 15.69
CA SER A 245 1.14 18.57 15.85
C SER A 245 -0.35 18.66 16.19
N MET A 246 -1.10 17.61 15.90
CA MET A 246 -2.53 17.55 16.21
C MET A 246 -2.81 17.65 17.70
N SER A 247 -1.89 17.16 18.54
CA SER A 247 -2.00 17.22 20.00
C SER A 247 -1.96 18.65 20.59
N GLU A 248 -1.52 19.64 19.80
CA GLU A 248 -1.51 21.05 20.21
C GLU A 248 -2.90 21.69 20.14
N GLY A 249 -3.85 21.06 19.42
CA GLY A 249 -5.25 21.47 19.40
C GLY A 249 -6.04 21.01 20.61
N LYS A 250 -7.15 21.66 20.91
CA LYS A 250 -7.98 21.37 22.09
C LYS A 250 -8.91 20.17 21.88
N GLN A 251 -9.64 20.14 20.75
CA GLN A 251 -10.68 19.15 20.48
C GLN A 251 -10.15 17.90 19.77
N LEU A 252 -9.05 18.01 19.02
CA LEU A 252 -8.50 16.96 18.15
C LEU A 252 -7.14 16.44 18.61
N LYS A 253 -6.75 16.64 19.87
CA LYS A 253 -5.44 16.26 20.42
C LYS A 253 -5.11 14.76 20.27
N ASP A 254 -6.12 13.90 20.28
CA ASP A 254 -5.97 12.44 20.15
C ASP A 254 -6.21 11.93 18.71
N PHE A 255 -6.49 12.84 17.77
CA PHE A 255 -6.68 12.53 16.35
C PHE A 255 -5.32 12.35 15.65
N THR A 256 -4.62 11.28 16.02
CA THR A 256 -3.24 11.00 15.58
C THR A 256 -3.18 9.73 14.75
N PHE A 257 -2.62 9.83 13.53
CA PHE A 257 -2.60 8.74 12.57
C PHE A 257 -1.37 8.81 11.67
N ASN A 258 -0.93 7.65 11.22
CA ASN A 258 0.07 7.51 10.17
C ASN A 258 -0.34 6.38 9.22
N ILE A 259 0.32 6.28 8.08
CA ILE A 259 0.10 5.20 7.12
C ILE A 259 1.44 4.59 6.74
N TRP A 260 1.49 3.26 6.73
CA TRP A 260 2.66 2.52 6.25
C TRP A 260 2.42 1.96 4.84
N THR A 261 3.51 1.71 4.13
CA THR A 261 3.51 1.05 2.82
C THR A 261 4.56 -0.06 2.81
N GLY A 262 4.30 -1.07 2.00
CA GLY A 262 5.18 -2.22 1.85
C GLY A 262 5.05 -2.87 0.47
N TYR A 263 5.93 -3.83 0.21
CA TYR A 263 5.86 -4.68 -0.97
C TYR A 263 5.23 -6.03 -0.63
N PHE A 264 4.28 -6.43 -1.47
CA PHE A 264 3.49 -7.64 -1.30
C PHE A 264 3.54 -8.52 -2.53
N VAL A 265 3.34 -9.80 -2.31
CA VAL A 265 3.07 -10.80 -3.36
C VAL A 265 1.81 -11.57 -3.00
N LYS A 266 1.32 -12.41 -3.90
CA LYS A 266 0.25 -13.37 -3.59
C LYS A 266 0.70 -14.31 -2.46
N ARG A 267 -0.24 -14.72 -1.64
CA ARG A 267 0.01 -15.60 -0.49
C ARG A 267 0.70 -16.90 -0.86
N ASP A 268 0.33 -17.48 -2.00
CA ASP A 268 0.79 -18.75 -2.52
C ASP A 268 2.05 -18.66 -3.41
N THR A 269 2.72 -17.47 -3.44
CA THR A 269 4.01 -17.34 -4.11
C THR A 269 5.04 -18.27 -3.48
N PRO A 270 5.80 -19.05 -4.27
CA PRO A 270 6.76 -20.03 -3.76
C PRO A 270 7.80 -19.40 -2.83
N GLU A 271 8.11 -20.08 -1.73
CA GLU A 271 9.02 -19.57 -0.69
C GLU A 271 10.38 -19.11 -1.23
N PRO A 272 11.07 -19.84 -2.14
CA PRO A 272 12.34 -19.38 -2.70
C PRO A 272 12.23 -18.05 -3.44
N VAL A 273 11.10 -17.80 -4.11
CA VAL A 273 10.81 -16.55 -4.81
C VAL A 273 10.62 -15.41 -3.80
N VAL A 274 9.84 -15.66 -2.74
CA VAL A 274 9.62 -14.68 -1.67
C VAL A 274 10.92 -14.30 -0.99
N GLN A 275 11.79 -15.27 -0.68
CA GLN A 275 13.08 -15.03 -0.06
C GLN A 275 14.02 -14.23 -0.97
N THR A 276 14.04 -14.54 -2.28
CA THR A 276 14.82 -13.77 -3.25
C THR A 276 14.35 -12.31 -3.32
N LEU A 277 13.04 -12.09 -3.42
CA LEU A 277 12.46 -10.75 -3.38
C LEU A 277 12.78 -10.03 -2.07
N HIS A 278 12.55 -10.68 -0.94
CA HIS A 278 12.84 -10.11 0.38
C HIS A 278 14.30 -9.68 0.51
N ALA A 279 15.24 -10.52 0.12
CA ALA A 279 16.67 -10.20 0.17
C ALA A 279 17.03 -9.01 -0.74
N ALA A 280 16.51 -8.99 -1.97
CA ALA A 280 16.74 -7.90 -2.92
C ALA A 280 16.12 -6.57 -2.45
N ILE A 281 14.88 -6.60 -1.97
CA ILE A 281 14.18 -5.41 -1.43
C ILE A 281 14.90 -4.90 -0.18
N THR A 282 15.28 -5.78 0.74
CA THR A 282 16.04 -5.43 1.96
C THR A 282 17.34 -4.70 1.61
N LYS A 283 18.12 -5.23 0.67
CA LYS A 283 19.35 -4.55 0.18
C LYS A 283 19.04 -3.20 -0.45
N THR A 284 17.99 -3.12 -1.26
CA THR A 284 17.55 -1.89 -1.92
C THR A 284 17.16 -0.80 -0.91
N LEU A 285 16.38 -1.15 0.10
CA LEU A 285 15.96 -0.20 1.15
C LEU A 285 17.09 0.16 2.12
N GLY A 286 18.16 -0.64 2.18
CA GLY A 286 19.38 -0.34 2.88
C GLY A 286 20.34 0.56 2.11
N ASP A 287 20.14 0.75 0.80
CA ASP A 287 20.98 1.61 -0.05
C ASP A 287 20.88 3.08 0.40
N PRO A 288 22.02 3.74 0.76
CA PRO A 288 22.00 5.13 1.20
C PRO A 288 21.36 6.10 0.19
N ALA A 289 21.55 5.88 -1.11
CA ALA A 289 20.97 6.73 -2.15
C ALA A 289 19.45 6.59 -2.20
N VAL A 290 18.92 5.37 -2.07
CA VAL A 290 17.46 5.11 -1.99
C VAL A 290 16.88 5.73 -0.71
N ARG A 291 17.54 5.54 0.45
CA ARG A 291 17.10 6.13 1.71
C ARG A 291 17.09 7.65 1.66
N GLN A 292 18.13 8.27 1.08
CA GLN A 292 18.20 9.72 0.88
C GLN A 292 17.09 10.22 -0.04
N ALA A 293 16.85 9.56 -1.17
CA ALA A 293 15.82 9.94 -2.13
C ALA A 293 14.41 9.86 -1.51
N LEU A 294 14.09 8.77 -0.80
CA LEU A 294 12.81 8.60 -0.12
C LEU A 294 12.66 9.53 1.09
N GLY A 295 13.73 9.75 1.86
CA GLY A 295 13.73 10.69 2.98
C GLY A 295 13.49 12.14 2.57
N ALA A 296 13.90 12.54 1.35
CA ALA A 296 13.60 13.86 0.78
C ALA A 296 12.08 14.10 0.62
N HIS A 297 11.26 13.05 0.61
CA HIS A 297 9.80 13.11 0.58
C HIS A 297 9.16 13.02 1.97
N SER A 298 9.94 13.21 3.04
CA SER A 298 9.48 13.16 4.44
C SER A 298 8.94 11.79 4.88
N LEU A 299 9.38 10.72 4.22
CA LEU A 299 9.07 9.36 4.61
C LEU A 299 9.98 8.92 5.77
N LEU A 300 9.39 8.29 6.77
CA LEU A 300 10.11 7.57 7.81
C LEU A 300 10.39 6.16 7.30
N MET A 301 11.63 5.94 6.86
CA MET A 301 12.04 4.66 6.31
C MET A 301 11.92 3.56 7.35
N ALA A 302 11.27 2.45 6.98
CA ALA A 302 11.27 1.26 7.80
C ALA A 302 12.69 0.68 7.89
N GLU A 303 13.06 0.21 9.07
CA GLU A 303 14.28 -0.60 9.19
C GLU A 303 14.00 -1.98 8.59
N PRO A 304 14.94 -2.50 7.79
CA PRO A 304 14.80 -3.84 7.22
C PRO A 304 14.65 -4.88 8.34
N ALA A 305 13.61 -5.69 8.23
CA ALA A 305 13.27 -6.69 9.24
C ALA A 305 13.20 -8.09 8.62
N PRO A 306 13.46 -9.17 9.40
CA PRO A 306 13.28 -10.55 8.94
C PRO A 306 11.87 -10.82 8.44
N LEU A 307 11.73 -11.70 7.44
CA LEU A 307 10.47 -12.00 6.78
C LEU A 307 9.35 -12.41 7.76
N ASP A 308 9.67 -13.21 8.79
CA ASP A 308 8.71 -13.61 9.82
C ASP A 308 8.20 -12.42 10.65
N SER A 309 9.07 -11.44 10.91
CA SER A 309 8.73 -10.24 11.66
C SER A 309 7.77 -9.36 10.87
N VAL A 310 8.03 -9.12 9.58
CA VAL A 310 7.13 -8.33 8.74
C VAL A 310 5.78 -9.01 8.53
N GLY A 311 5.75 -10.33 8.45
CA GLY A 311 4.51 -11.12 8.41
C GLY A 311 3.64 -10.91 9.65
N LYS A 312 4.25 -10.88 10.84
CA LYS A 312 3.54 -10.59 12.11
C LYS A 312 2.97 -9.18 12.13
N VAL A 313 3.72 -8.17 11.66
CA VAL A 313 3.25 -6.78 11.57
C VAL A 313 2.00 -6.69 10.69
N TYR A 314 2.01 -7.36 9.54
CA TYR A 314 0.83 -7.37 8.66
C TYR A 314 -0.38 -8.04 9.30
N ALA A 315 -0.19 -9.21 9.92
CA ALA A 315 -1.26 -9.92 10.62
C ALA A 315 -1.86 -9.09 11.78
N GLN A 316 -1.02 -8.41 12.55
CA GLN A 316 -1.47 -7.50 13.62
C GLN A 316 -2.25 -6.32 13.05
N GLY A 317 -1.79 -5.72 11.93
CA GLY A 317 -2.50 -4.65 11.24
C GLY A 317 -3.89 -5.09 10.77
N ILE A 318 -4.01 -6.28 10.15
CA ILE A 318 -5.30 -6.83 9.75
C ILE A 318 -6.25 -6.93 10.95
N GLN A 319 -5.79 -7.50 12.05
CA GLN A 319 -6.62 -7.68 13.25
C GLN A 319 -7.03 -6.34 13.88
N GLN A 320 -6.10 -5.39 13.96
CA GLN A 320 -6.34 -4.06 14.50
C GLN A 320 -7.45 -3.33 13.71
N PHE A 321 -7.35 -3.30 12.38
CA PHE A 321 -8.31 -2.58 11.56
C PHE A 321 -9.67 -3.30 11.45
N ARG A 322 -9.70 -4.62 11.54
CA ARG A 322 -10.95 -5.38 11.71
C ARG A 322 -11.66 -5.03 13.01
N ASN A 323 -10.92 -4.90 14.09
CA ASN A 323 -11.48 -4.49 15.40
C ASN A 323 -12.02 -3.05 15.34
N ILE A 324 -11.29 -2.12 14.70
CA ILE A 324 -11.75 -0.74 14.51
C ILE A 324 -13.02 -0.72 13.65
N ALA A 325 -13.01 -1.38 12.48
CA ALA A 325 -14.17 -1.44 11.61
C ALA A 325 -15.42 -1.97 12.32
N LYS A 326 -15.24 -3.01 13.14
CA LYS A 326 -16.32 -3.56 13.99
C LYS A 326 -16.79 -2.55 15.04
N ALA A 327 -15.87 -1.86 15.71
CA ALA A 327 -16.19 -0.89 16.76
C ALA A 327 -16.96 0.34 16.25
N ILE A 328 -16.70 0.77 15.02
CA ILE A 328 -17.43 1.87 14.36
C ILE A 328 -18.64 1.40 13.56
N ASN A 329 -18.96 0.09 13.60
CA ASN A 329 -20.02 -0.54 12.82
C ASN A 329 -19.94 -0.21 11.31
N LEU A 330 -18.73 -0.31 10.75
CA LEU A 330 -18.47 -0.05 9.34
C LEU A 330 -19.30 -1.01 8.48
N GLN A 331 -20.21 -0.45 7.68
CA GLN A 331 -21.00 -1.23 6.73
C GLN A 331 -20.31 -1.16 5.35
N ALA A 332 -20.10 -2.32 4.73
CA ALA A 332 -19.64 -2.38 3.35
C ALA A 332 -20.73 -1.84 2.40
N GLN A 333 -20.37 -0.87 1.58
CA GLN A 333 -21.24 -0.25 0.58
C GLN A 333 -21.15 -0.96 -0.77
#